data_7b208be19e43435c28270d9d4253b373
#
_entry.id   7b208be19e43435c28270d9d4253b373
#
_cell.length_a   1.000
_cell.length_b   1.000
_cell.length_c   1.000
_cell.angle_alpha   90.00
_cell.angle_beta   90.00
_cell.angle_gamma   90.00
#
_symmetry.space_group_name_H-M   'P 1'
#
loop_
_entity.id
_entity.type
_entity.pdbx_description
1 polymer ?
#
loop_
_entity_poly.entity_id
_entity_poly.type
_entity_poly.pdbx_seq_one_letter_code
_entity_poly.pdbx_strand_id
1 'polypeptide(L)'
;MELAERKCTTYRAGSPPITRKETFDLMTDVPGWSLENGYLTRQFELPDSSQCIDFFNEIMTIATREGQMPDITIRESRHMKVSFYTYPAGGLTVNDFIMAAKINTLGRAQ
;
A
#
# COMPACT_ATOMS: atom_id res chain seq x y z
N MET A 1 -3.65 -3.53 18.36
CA MET A 1 -3.40 -2.24 17.70
C MET A 1 -3.80 -2.34 16.25
N GLU A 2 -4.56 -1.38 15.76
CA GLU A 2 -4.99 -1.37 14.37
C GLU A 2 -3.80 -1.27 13.43
N LEU A 3 -3.92 -1.86 12.25
CA LEU A 3 -2.83 -1.81 11.28
C LEU A 3 -2.39 -0.38 10.97
N ALA A 4 -3.33 0.53 10.78
CA ALA A 4 -3.00 1.91 10.42
C ALA A 4 -2.17 2.62 11.48
N GLU A 5 -2.19 2.13 12.72
CA GLU A 5 -1.45 2.74 13.83
C GLU A 5 -0.07 2.10 14.04
N ARG A 6 0.21 1.02 13.33
CA ARG A 6 1.48 0.30 13.47
C ARG A 6 2.55 0.95 12.60
N LYS A 7 3.81 0.69 12.96
CA LYS A 7 4.94 1.15 12.18
C LYS A 7 5.51 -0.01 11.38
N CYS A 8 5.98 0.29 10.18
CA CYS A 8 6.65 -0.70 9.36
C CYS A 8 8.02 -1.04 9.97
N THR A 9 8.47 -2.26 9.76
CA THR A 9 9.77 -2.72 10.22
C THR A 9 10.66 -2.96 9.01
N THR A 10 11.98 -3.03 9.26
CA THR A 10 12.94 -3.29 8.19
C THR A 10 13.05 -4.78 7.96
N TYR A 11 13.00 -5.20 6.69
CA TYR A 11 13.20 -6.58 6.30
C TYR A 11 14.54 -6.70 5.59
N ARG A 12 15.25 -7.81 5.87
CA ARG A 12 16.54 -8.10 5.24
C ARG A 12 16.32 -9.04 4.06
N ALA A 13 17.27 -9.02 3.12
CA ALA A 13 17.26 -9.99 2.03
C ALA A 13 17.20 -11.41 2.60
N GLY A 14 16.30 -12.22 2.07
CA GLY A 14 16.12 -13.58 2.54
C GLY A 14 15.11 -13.74 3.67
N SER A 15 14.55 -12.64 4.20
CA SER A 15 13.47 -12.74 5.16
C SER A 15 12.26 -13.40 4.49
N PRO A 16 11.55 -14.30 5.18
CA PRO A 16 10.39 -14.94 4.54
C PRO A 16 9.21 -13.97 4.45
N PRO A 17 8.41 -14.07 3.39
CA PRO A 17 7.14 -13.32 3.34
C PRO A 17 6.14 -13.97 4.28
N ILE A 18 5.02 -13.28 4.49
CA ILE A 18 3.94 -13.86 5.29
C ILE A 18 3.33 -15.04 4.55
N THR A 19 2.65 -15.91 5.28
CA THR A 19 2.02 -17.08 4.71
C THR A 19 0.75 -16.70 3.94
N ARG A 20 0.26 -17.64 3.15
CA ARG A 20 -1.00 -17.46 2.43
C ARG A 20 -2.15 -17.20 3.40
N LYS A 21 -2.17 -17.94 4.51
CA LYS A 21 -3.22 -17.78 5.52
C LYS A 21 -3.17 -16.39 6.15
N GLU A 22 -1.97 -15.94 6.51
CA GLU A 22 -1.80 -14.60 7.08
C GLU A 22 -2.23 -13.53 6.10
N THR A 23 -1.89 -13.70 4.82
CA THR A 23 -2.32 -12.77 3.77
C THR A 23 -3.83 -12.71 3.70
N PHE A 24 -4.47 -13.87 3.69
CA PHE A 24 -5.93 -13.94 3.62
C PHE A 24 -6.57 -13.23 4.80
N ASP A 25 -6.04 -13.48 6.00
CA ASP A 25 -6.58 -12.85 7.20
C ASP A 25 -6.43 -11.34 7.17
N LEU A 26 -5.27 -10.84 6.73
CA LEU A 26 -5.01 -9.40 6.70
C LEU A 26 -5.83 -8.66 5.63
N MET A 27 -6.23 -9.35 4.57
CA MET A 27 -7.04 -8.71 3.53
C MET A 27 -8.34 -8.13 4.06
N THR A 28 -8.89 -8.71 5.12
CA THR A 28 -10.13 -8.19 5.70
C THR A 28 -9.95 -6.84 6.35
N ASP A 29 -8.71 -6.47 6.68
CA ASP A 29 -8.40 -5.20 7.34
C ASP A 29 -8.06 -4.08 6.36
N VAL A 30 -8.00 -4.38 5.08
CA VAL A 30 -7.65 -3.40 4.05
C VAL A 30 -8.70 -3.42 2.93
N PRO A 31 -9.91 -2.95 3.20
CA PRO A 31 -10.95 -2.95 2.18
C PRO A 31 -10.54 -2.12 0.97
N GLY A 32 -10.93 -2.58 -0.21
CA GLY A 32 -10.61 -1.90 -1.46
C GLY A 32 -9.31 -2.36 -2.09
N TRP A 33 -8.48 -3.08 -1.35
CA TRP A 33 -7.21 -3.60 -1.87
C TRP A 33 -7.40 -5.02 -2.37
N SER A 34 -6.62 -5.39 -3.37
CA SER A 34 -6.68 -6.73 -3.96
C SER A 34 -5.26 -7.23 -4.23
N LEU A 35 -5.15 -8.52 -4.54
CA LEU A 35 -3.87 -9.13 -4.88
C LEU A 35 -3.77 -9.25 -6.40
N GLU A 36 -2.70 -8.68 -6.98
CA GLU A 36 -2.43 -8.78 -8.41
C GLU A 36 -0.98 -9.18 -8.60
N ASN A 37 -0.77 -10.35 -9.19
CA ASN A 37 0.58 -10.84 -9.48
C ASN A 37 1.49 -10.81 -8.26
N GLY A 38 0.95 -11.10 -7.08
CA GLY A 38 1.72 -11.11 -5.85
C GLY A 38 1.88 -9.74 -5.18
N TYR A 39 1.33 -8.69 -5.76
CA TYR A 39 1.37 -7.34 -5.19
C TYR A 39 0.04 -7.02 -4.53
N LEU A 40 0.09 -6.21 -3.47
CA LEU A 40 -1.11 -5.68 -2.82
C LEU A 40 -1.43 -4.36 -3.51
N THR A 41 -2.57 -4.29 -4.20
CA THR A 41 -2.85 -3.24 -5.17
C THR A 41 -4.22 -2.63 -4.96
N ARG A 42 -4.31 -1.32 -5.18
CA ARG A 42 -5.59 -0.62 -5.23
C ARG A 42 -5.55 0.46 -6.29
N GLN A 43 -6.66 0.63 -7.00
CA GLN A 43 -6.82 1.70 -7.98
C GLN A 43 -7.73 2.77 -7.41
N PHE A 44 -7.39 4.02 -7.68
CA PHE A 44 -8.13 5.18 -7.21
C PHE A 44 -8.49 6.07 -8.39
N GLU A 45 -9.69 6.63 -8.36
CA GLU A 45 -10.06 7.68 -9.30
C GLU A 45 -10.18 8.99 -8.53
N LEU A 46 -9.43 9.99 -8.96
CA LEU A 46 -9.44 11.31 -8.34
C LEU A 46 -10.27 12.23 -9.21
N PRO A 47 -10.90 13.25 -8.60
CA PRO A 47 -11.75 14.18 -9.38
C PRO A 47 -11.01 14.97 -10.45
N ASP A 48 -9.73 15.30 -10.17
CA ASP A 48 -8.94 16.10 -11.10
C ASP A 48 -7.45 15.89 -10.82
N SER A 49 -6.61 16.50 -11.67
CA SER A 49 -5.17 16.33 -11.56
C SER A 49 -4.59 16.95 -10.28
N SER A 50 -5.17 18.05 -9.81
CA SER A 50 -4.70 18.70 -8.60
C SER A 50 -4.87 17.77 -7.39
N GLN A 51 -6.02 17.13 -7.26
CA GLN A 51 -6.26 16.19 -6.16
C GLN A 51 -5.42 14.94 -6.31
N CYS A 52 -5.14 14.53 -7.55
CA CYS A 52 -4.27 13.39 -7.79
C CYS A 52 -2.86 13.68 -7.28
N ILE A 53 -2.33 14.88 -7.55
CA ILE A 53 -1.02 15.27 -7.07
C ILE A 53 -1.00 15.34 -5.55
N ASP A 54 -2.04 15.91 -4.95
CA ASP A 54 -2.14 16.00 -3.49
C ASP A 54 -2.13 14.61 -2.86
N PHE A 55 -2.90 13.69 -3.42
CA PHE A 55 -2.97 12.32 -2.91
C PHE A 55 -1.64 11.61 -3.04
N PHE A 56 -0.99 11.76 -4.21
CA PHE A 56 0.35 11.21 -4.43
C PHE A 56 1.32 11.71 -3.36
N ASN A 57 1.30 13.02 -3.09
CA ASN A 57 2.19 13.60 -2.09
C ASN A 57 1.92 13.06 -0.69
N GLU A 58 0.65 12.87 -0.34
CA GLU A 58 0.29 12.29 0.97
C GLU A 58 0.79 10.86 1.09
N ILE A 59 0.62 10.05 0.05
CA ILE A 59 1.10 8.67 0.05
C ILE A 59 2.62 8.63 0.20
N MET A 60 3.31 9.47 -0.57
CA MET A 60 4.78 9.47 -0.54
C MET A 60 5.33 9.98 0.78
N THR A 61 4.63 10.89 1.45
CA THR A 61 5.03 11.34 2.77
C THR A 61 4.98 10.19 3.77
N ILE A 62 3.90 9.43 3.74
CA ILE A 62 3.76 8.25 4.62
C ILE A 62 4.82 7.21 4.28
N ALA A 63 4.99 6.93 2.97
CA ALA A 63 5.93 5.92 2.51
C ALA A 63 7.37 6.24 2.93
N THR A 64 7.75 7.50 2.79
CA THR A 64 9.10 7.95 3.16
C THR A 64 9.31 7.81 4.65
N ARG A 65 8.31 8.21 5.44
CA ARG A 65 8.40 8.11 6.90
C ARG A 65 8.51 6.65 7.36
N GLU A 66 7.76 5.75 6.72
CA GLU A 66 7.74 4.34 7.12
C GLU A 66 8.85 3.52 6.47
N GLY A 67 9.47 4.04 5.43
CA GLY A 67 10.52 3.29 4.72
C GLY A 67 9.99 2.16 3.86
N GLN A 68 8.73 2.25 3.43
CA GLN A 68 8.08 1.22 2.59
C GLN A 68 7.48 1.90 1.38
N MET A 69 8.22 1.88 0.26
CA MET A 69 7.83 2.63 -0.94
C MET A 69 6.93 1.81 -1.85
N PRO A 70 5.84 2.40 -2.36
CA PRO A 70 4.98 1.74 -3.33
C PRO A 70 5.45 1.97 -4.77
N ASP A 71 4.91 1.15 -5.68
CA ASP A 71 4.95 1.45 -7.10
C ASP A 71 3.65 2.20 -7.39
N ILE A 72 3.76 3.35 -8.04
CA ILE A 72 2.58 4.16 -8.36
C ILE A 72 2.56 4.46 -9.85
N THR A 73 1.40 4.21 -10.47
CA THR A 73 1.18 4.54 -11.87
C THR A 73 0.01 5.53 -11.93
N ILE A 74 0.20 6.61 -12.66
CA ILE A 74 -0.87 7.61 -12.85
C ILE A 74 -1.20 7.68 -14.34
N ARG A 75 -2.49 7.57 -14.66
CA ARG A 75 -2.97 7.65 -16.03
C ARG A 75 -3.99 8.76 -16.15
N GLU A 76 -3.92 9.49 -17.24
CA GLU A 76 -4.85 10.59 -17.55
C GLU A 76 -4.93 11.60 -16.39
N SER A 77 -3.84 11.72 -15.65
CA SER A 77 -3.67 12.68 -14.55
C SER A 77 -4.62 12.49 -13.38
N ARG A 78 -5.44 11.44 -13.36
CA ARG A 78 -6.40 11.24 -12.27
C ARG A 78 -6.72 9.79 -11.93
N HIS A 79 -6.19 8.82 -12.68
CA HIS A 79 -6.34 7.39 -12.35
C HIS A 79 -5.04 6.91 -11.76
N MET A 80 -5.05 6.55 -10.49
CA MET A 80 -3.84 6.17 -9.78
C MET A 80 -3.92 4.70 -9.36
N LYS A 81 -2.88 3.94 -9.69
CA LYS A 81 -2.73 2.56 -9.23
C LYS A 81 -1.57 2.52 -8.26
N VAL A 82 -1.82 2.01 -7.05
CA VAL A 82 -0.82 1.91 -5.99
C VAL A 82 -0.60 0.44 -5.69
N SER A 83 0.66 -0.01 -5.72
CA SER A 83 1.01 -1.41 -5.48
C SER A 83 2.13 -1.49 -4.45
N PHE A 84 1.98 -2.41 -3.49
CA PHE A 84 3.00 -2.66 -2.48
C PHE A 84 3.55 -4.07 -2.58
N TYR A 85 4.83 -4.20 -2.27
CA TYR A 85 5.53 -5.48 -2.28
C TYR A 85 6.81 -5.29 -1.45
N THR A 86 7.21 -6.33 -0.72
CA THR A 86 8.44 -6.26 0.08
C THR A 86 9.53 -7.04 -0.63
N TYR A 87 10.34 -6.34 -1.43
CA TYR A 87 11.34 -6.98 -2.28
C TYR A 87 12.37 -7.83 -1.51
N PRO A 88 12.89 -7.38 -0.36
CA PRO A 88 13.83 -8.24 0.39
C PRO A 88 13.25 -9.56 0.82
N ALA A 89 11.94 -9.63 1.04
CA ALA A 89 11.27 -10.86 1.45
C ALA A 89 10.81 -11.69 0.26
N GLY A 90 10.82 -11.13 -0.95
CA GLY A 90 10.33 -11.83 -2.12
C GLY A 90 8.83 -12.08 -2.12
N GLY A 91 8.07 -11.25 -1.43
CA GLY A 91 6.64 -11.37 -1.34
C GLY A 91 6.07 -10.34 -0.39
N LEU A 92 4.81 -10.51 0.00
CA LEU A 92 4.17 -9.58 0.90
C LEU A 92 4.60 -9.81 2.34
N THR A 93 4.64 -8.74 3.11
CA THR A 93 4.86 -8.77 4.55
C THR A 93 3.79 -7.93 5.20
N VAL A 94 3.76 -7.90 6.53
CA VAL A 94 2.80 -7.07 7.23
C VAL A 94 2.99 -5.58 6.90
N ASN A 95 4.20 -5.16 6.51
CA ASN A 95 4.45 -3.77 6.10
C ASN A 95 3.51 -3.32 4.98
N ASP A 96 3.29 -4.19 3.99
CA ASP A 96 2.46 -3.84 2.85
C ASP A 96 1.02 -3.56 3.30
N PHE A 97 0.54 -4.35 4.25
CA PHE A 97 -0.81 -4.18 4.79
C PHE A 97 -0.92 -2.97 5.71
N ILE A 98 0.15 -2.69 6.47
CA ILE A 98 0.19 -1.47 7.30
C ILE A 98 0.07 -0.25 6.41
N MET A 99 0.82 -0.22 5.30
CA MET A 99 0.77 0.91 4.37
C MET A 99 -0.60 1.04 3.72
N ALA A 100 -1.19 -0.07 3.30
CA ALA A 100 -2.52 -0.05 2.70
C ALA A 100 -3.55 0.50 3.68
N ALA A 101 -3.48 0.09 4.95
CA ALA A 101 -4.38 0.58 5.98
C ALA A 101 -4.20 2.08 6.22
N LYS A 102 -2.96 2.56 6.26
CA LYS A 102 -2.67 3.98 6.44
C LYS A 102 -3.22 4.81 5.27
N ILE A 103 -3.08 4.32 4.06
CA ILE A 103 -3.60 5.02 2.88
C ILE A 103 -5.13 5.06 2.94
N ASN A 104 -5.77 3.99 3.40
CA ASN A 104 -7.22 3.98 3.55
C ASN A 104 -7.71 5.06 4.52
N THR A 105 -6.91 5.44 5.52
CA THR A 105 -7.31 6.49 6.46
C THR A 105 -7.32 7.88 5.84
N LEU A 106 -6.70 8.06 4.68
CA LEU A 106 -6.66 9.37 4.03
C LEU A 106 -8.03 9.77 3.49
N GLY A 107 -8.94 8.80 3.32
CA GLY A 107 -10.32 9.10 2.95
C GLY A 107 -10.51 9.72 1.59
N ARG A 108 -9.51 9.59 0.71
CA ARG A 108 -9.60 10.13 -0.64
C ARG A 108 -10.01 9.04 -1.60
N ALA A 109 -10.66 9.42 -2.65
CA ALA A 109 -10.87 8.60 -3.83
C ALA A 109 -11.69 7.33 -3.61
N GLN A 110 -12.26 6.90 -4.68
CA GLN A 110 -13.20 5.78 -4.74
C GLN A 110 -12.60 4.58 -5.44
#